data_f14fa19b104451623bcfa3a81195ef0d
#
_entry.id   f14fa19b104451623bcfa3a81195ef0d
#
_cell.length_a   1.000
_cell.length_b   1.000
_cell.length_c   1.000
_cell.angle_alpha   90.00
_cell.angle_beta   90.00
_cell.angle_gamma   90.00
#
_symmetry.space_group_name_H-M   'P 1'
#
loop_
_entity.id
_entity.type
_entity.pdbx_description
1 polymer ?
#
loop_
_entity_poly.entity_id
_entity_poly.type
_entity_poly.pdbx_seq_one_letter_code
_entity_poly.pdbx_strand_id
1 'polypeptide(L)'
;MERKKTPIIPLFISALLSGCIVGCSNNNEQKDDNKITITDMEGKEVTISKNVNKVACISQSATDLMIAFGLGNKIAGTYRSFTYNKWITELYPESASYKAYSYSVTAEELVADGIDLVIIQDTENAEAFRNAGIPVVAVHQYSPTGDFDDEVYDTANIISAIFPEAKDKADAWIKDVKDTITDIQTKAGTTNSEKAVYYVNGEKSKGLYYSDGGNSMISRVYDVANVRLATEKYEVLNVHKVSDEEMVSLNPYAMMIGGAYQNNLIDSLNASPVWSTLDCNKENRVYRIPVCMTGIENVSAETPLMLKYTASLFNDYGFDMKTEMKANIKKYFNYDLSDTDVENMASGLDKNGNRMVDAE
;
A
#
# COMPACT_ATOMS: atom_id res chain seq x y z
N MET A 1 -3.35 15.16 -27.32
CA MET A 1 -4.07 16.26 -26.63
C MET A 1 -3.15 16.72 -25.50
N GLU A 2 -2.48 17.87 -25.66
CA GLU A 2 -1.49 18.33 -24.69
C GLU A 2 -2.14 18.64 -23.35
N ARG A 3 -1.78 17.91 -22.31
CA ARG A 3 -2.14 18.25 -20.92
C ARG A 3 -1.38 19.53 -20.53
N LYS A 4 -2.08 20.62 -20.33
CA LYS A 4 -1.51 21.86 -19.78
C LYS A 4 -0.99 21.58 -18.37
N LYS A 5 0.34 21.65 -18.21
CA LYS A 5 0.98 21.66 -16.88
C LYS A 5 0.55 22.95 -16.16
N THR A 6 -0.23 22.81 -15.11
CA THR A 6 -0.51 23.89 -14.16
C THR A 6 0.79 24.17 -13.36
N PRO A 7 1.23 25.40 -13.21
CA PRO A 7 2.46 25.70 -12.49
C PRO A 7 2.29 25.40 -11.00
N ILE A 8 3.22 24.65 -10.45
CA ILE A 8 3.39 24.39 -9.01
C ILE A 8 3.68 25.73 -8.33
N ILE A 9 2.77 26.18 -7.50
CA ILE A 9 3.00 27.30 -6.59
C ILE A 9 3.67 26.71 -5.35
N PRO A 10 4.93 27.04 -5.04
CA PRO A 10 5.54 26.59 -3.81
C PRO A 10 4.81 27.23 -2.63
N LEU A 11 4.30 26.41 -1.74
CA LEU A 11 3.71 26.84 -0.47
C LEU A 11 4.83 27.40 0.40
N PHE A 12 5.01 28.73 0.36
CA PHE A 12 5.88 29.42 1.28
C PHE A 12 5.24 29.38 2.66
N ILE A 13 5.91 28.75 3.61
CA ILE A 13 5.64 28.88 5.04
C ILE A 13 5.99 30.33 5.39
N SER A 14 5.01 31.23 5.36
CA SER A 14 5.14 32.59 5.87
C SER A 14 4.89 32.57 7.37
N ALA A 15 5.97 32.59 8.13
CA ALA A 15 5.91 32.95 9.52
C ALA A 15 5.41 34.42 9.64
N LEU A 16 4.12 34.61 9.93
CA LEU A 16 3.54 35.89 10.27
C LEU A 16 3.88 36.21 11.73
N LEU A 17 4.92 37.03 11.89
CA LEU A 17 5.09 37.82 13.09
C LEU A 17 3.99 38.91 13.11
N SER A 18 2.93 38.68 13.87
CA SER A 18 1.98 39.75 14.23
C SER A 18 2.23 40.21 15.65
N GLY A 19 2.57 41.47 15.74
CA GLY A 19 2.92 42.16 16.96
C GLY A 19 1.77 42.28 17.95
N CYS A 20 2.18 42.43 19.17
CA CYS A 20 1.47 42.56 20.44
C CYS A 20 0.24 43.44 20.42
N ILE A 21 -0.87 42.92 20.94
CA ILE A 21 -1.81 43.67 21.76
C ILE A 21 -1.90 42.96 23.11
N VAL A 22 -1.48 43.66 24.15
CA VAL A 22 -1.48 43.23 25.55
C VAL A 22 -2.93 43.13 26.03
N GLY A 23 -3.39 41.90 26.24
CA GLY A 23 -4.57 41.57 27.01
C GLY A 23 -4.17 40.46 27.98
N CYS A 24 -3.97 40.79 29.25
CA CYS A 24 -3.72 39.83 30.31
C CYS A 24 -4.91 38.88 30.45
N SER A 25 -4.76 37.67 29.92
CA SER A 25 -5.45 36.49 30.38
C SER A 25 -4.38 35.41 30.53
N ASN A 26 -4.05 35.08 31.79
CA ASN A 26 -3.17 33.99 32.15
C ASN A 26 -3.87 32.68 31.84
N ASN A 27 -3.80 32.23 30.60
CA ASN A 27 -3.87 30.83 30.25
C ASN A 27 -2.44 30.39 29.91
N ASN A 28 -1.70 29.99 30.94
CA ASN A 28 -0.58 29.09 30.76
C ASN A 28 -1.17 27.75 30.27
N GLU A 29 -1.39 27.58 28.98
CA GLU A 29 -1.39 26.26 28.37
C GLU A 29 0.04 25.74 28.53
N GLN A 30 0.25 25.03 29.62
CA GLN A 30 1.44 24.24 29.86
C GLN A 30 1.48 23.24 28.71
N LYS A 31 2.38 23.46 27.70
CA LYS A 31 2.65 22.47 26.67
C LYS A 31 2.96 21.18 27.42
N ASP A 32 2.08 20.20 27.25
CA ASP A 32 2.31 18.86 27.78
C ASP A 32 3.46 18.25 26.97
N ASP A 33 4.68 18.36 27.51
CA ASP A 33 5.90 17.89 26.83
C ASP A 33 5.87 16.40 26.48
N ASN A 34 4.86 15.67 26.97
CA ASN A 34 4.66 14.25 26.71
C ASN A 34 3.73 13.97 25.50
N LYS A 35 3.31 15.01 24.79
CA LYS A 35 2.44 14.87 23.60
C LYS A 35 3.10 15.45 22.37
N ILE A 36 2.69 14.91 21.21
CA ILE A 36 2.97 15.44 19.87
C ILE A 36 1.65 15.70 19.17
N THR A 37 1.64 16.66 18.26
CA THR A 37 0.51 16.88 17.35
C THR A 37 1.02 16.67 15.92
N ILE A 38 0.32 15.86 15.15
CA ILE A 38 0.60 15.61 13.74
C ILE A 38 -0.66 15.92 12.92
N THR A 39 -0.48 16.18 11.64
CA THR A 39 -1.60 16.23 10.68
C THR A 39 -1.67 14.90 9.97
N ASP A 40 -2.84 14.25 9.99
CA ASP A 40 -3.07 12.99 9.29
C ASP A 40 -3.42 13.21 7.80
N MET A 41 -3.59 12.13 7.03
CA MET A 41 -3.89 12.23 5.59
C MET A 41 -5.32 12.72 5.28
N GLU A 42 -6.20 12.84 6.28
CA GLU A 42 -7.47 13.60 6.16
C GLU A 42 -7.32 15.10 6.45
N GLY A 43 -6.10 15.58 6.76
CA GLY A 43 -5.83 16.96 7.15
C GLY A 43 -6.24 17.28 8.57
N LYS A 44 -6.52 16.28 9.41
CA LYS A 44 -6.89 16.46 10.82
C LYS A 44 -5.67 16.55 11.71
N GLU A 45 -5.65 17.51 12.64
CA GLU A 45 -4.67 17.54 13.71
C GLU A 45 -5.01 16.50 14.78
N VAL A 46 -4.07 15.60 15.03
CA VAL A 46 -4.19 14.52 16.03
C VAL A 46 -3.12 14.68 17.08
N THR A 47 -3.55 14.84 18.34
CA THR A 47 -2.64 14.91 19.49
C THR A 47 -2.46 13.51 20.09
N ILE A 48 -1.22 13.04 20.15
CA ILE A 48 -0.84 11.68 20.52
C ILE A 48 0.16 11.73 21.66
N SER A 49 0.09 10.79 22.60
CA SER A 49 1.14 10.58 23.59
C SER A 49 2.46 10.19 22.91
N LYS A 50 3.59 10.71 23.39
CA LYS A 50 4.92 10.22 22.97
C LYS A 50 5.21 8.79 23.40
N ASN A 51 4.44 8.25 24.35
CA ASN A 51 4.59 6.91 24.90
C ASN A 51 3.54 5.96 24.33
N VAL A 52 3.48 5.82 22.99
CA VAL A 52 2.64 4.82 22.33
C VAL A 52 3.33 3.46 22.36
N ASN A 53 2.65 2.44 22.88
CA ASN A 53 3.16 1.07 22.97
C ASN A 53 2.21 0.02 22.41
N LYS A 54 0.92 0.35 22.25
CA LYS A 54 -0.10 -0.56 21.74
C LYS A 54 -0.87 0.09 20.60
N VAL A 55 -0.47 -0.21 19.38
CA VAL A 55 -1.09 0.28 18.16
C VAL A 55 -2.06 -0.76 17.59
N ALA A 56 -3.30 -0.37 17.36
CA ALA A 56 -4.19 -1.09 16.46
C ALA A 56 -3.97 -0.55 15.04
N CYS A 57 -3.24 -1.31 14.23
CA CYS A 57 -2.89 -0.92 12.87
C CYS A 57 -3.90 -1.52 11.88
N ILE A 58 -5.01 -0.79 11.63
CA ILE A 58 -6.11 -1.23 10.73
C ILE A 58 -5.81 -0.73 9.30
N SER A 59 -4.60 -1.01 8.86
CA SER A 59 -4.07 -0.76 7.52
C SER A 59 -2.98 -1.78 7.22
N GLN A 60 -3.09 -2.49 6.11
CA GLN A 60 -2.05 -3.44 5.69
C GLN A 60 -0.73 -2.72 5.42
N SER A 61 -0.81 -1.61 4.69
CA SER A 61 0.35 -0.78 4.33
C SER A 61 1.09 -0.25 5.56
N ALA A 62 0.36 0.34 6.51
CA ALA A 62 0.98 0.85 7.73
C ALA A 62 1.55 -0.29 8.61
N THR A 63 0.90 -1.46 8.65
CA THR A 63 1.41 -2.63 9.38
C THR A 63 2.74 -3.08 8.83
N ASP A 64 2.84 -3.24 7.52
CA ASP A 64 4.05 -3.63 6.81
C ASP A 64 5.19 -2.62 7.06
N LEU A 65 4.94 -1.34 6.80
CA LEU A 65 5.95 -0.29 7.01
C LEU A 65 6.39 -0.18 8.47
N MET A 66 5.48 -0.33 9.44
CA MET A 66 5.86 -0.35 10.86
C MET A 66 6.81 -1.51 11.19
N ILE A 67 6.55 -2.71 10.65
CA ILE A 67 7.45 -3.87 10.82
C ILE A 67 8.81 -3.57 10.17
N ALA A 68 8.82 -3.12 8.93
CA ALA A 68 10.03 -2.79 8.17
C ALA A 68 10.87 -1.71 8.88
N PHE A 69 10.23 -0.74 9.48
CA PHE A 69 10.91 0.33 10.23
C PHE A 69 11.32 -0.08 11.65
N GLY A 70 11.04 -1.32 12.06
CA GLY A 70 11.44 -1.87 13.37
C GLY A 70 10.49 -1.54 14.51
N LEU A 71 9.26 -1.19 14.21
CA LEU A 71 8.19 -0.86 15.15
C LEU A 71 7.20 -2.02 15.37
N GLY A 72 7.49 -3.21 14.85
CA GLY A 72 6.58 -4.36 14.95
C GLY A 72 6.17 -4.69 16.39
N ASN A 73 7.06 -4.47 17.37
CA ASN A 73 6.76 -4.67 18.79
C ASN A 73 5.77 -3.66 19.38
N LYS A 74 5.44 -2.59 18.66
CA LYS A 74 4.40 -1.61 19.03
C LYS A 74 3.00 -2.04 18.57
N ILE A 75 2.91 -2.99 17.65
CA ILE A 75 1.64 -3.44 17.06
C ILE A 75 0.99 -4.44 18.01
N ALA A 76 -0.18 -4.08 18.54
CA ALA A 76 -1.02 -4.97 19.34
C ALA A 76 -1.95 -5.82 18.46
N GLY A 77 -2.36 -5.28 17.32
CA GLY A 77 -3.18 -5.97 16.35
C GLY A 77 -3.25 -5.26 15.01
N THR A 78 -3.67 -5.98 14.00
CA THR A 78 -3.69 -5.52 12.61
C THR A 78 -5.02 -5.87 11.94
N TYR A 79 -5.22 -5.35 10.73
CA TYR A 79 -6.38 -5.70 9.92
C TYR A 79 -6.37 -7.18 9.56
N ARG A 80 -7.54 -7.84 9.68
CA ARG A 80 -7.67 -9.30 9.53
C ARG A 80 -7.09 -9.83 8.21
N SER A 81 -7.30 -9.13 7.08
CA SER A 81 -6.81 -9.63 5.79
C SER A 81 -5.29 -9.71 5.72
N PHE A 82 -4.58 -8.89 6.51
CA PHE A 82 -3.13 -9.02 6.64
C PHE A 82 -2.75 -10.42 7.14
N THR A 83 -3.51 -10.98 8.09
CA THR A 83 -3.22 -12.30 8.67
C THR A 83 -3.51 -13.48 7.73
N TYR A 84 -4.14 -13.28 6.56
CA TYR A 84 -4.33 -14.34 5.57
C TYR A 84 -3.04 -14.70 4.83
N ASN A 85 -2.08 -13.81 4.81
CA ASN A 85 -0.79 -14.06 4.20
C ASN A 85 0.11 -14.85 5.15
N LYS A 86 0.42 -16.08 4.78
CA LYS A 86 1.21 -17.00 5.60
C LYS A 86 2.71 -16.64 5.66
N TRP A 87 3.20 -15.78 4.76
CA TRP A 87 4.57 -15.31 4.81
C TRP A 87 4.86 -14.37 5.99
N ILE A 88 3.84 -13.72 6.52
CA ILE A 88 4.00 -12.75 7.61
C ILE A 88 4.72 -13.38 8.81
N THR A 89 4.24 -14.54 9.28
CA THR A 89 4.83 -15.23 10.43
C THR A 89 6.18 -15.88 10.12
N GLU A 90 6.51 -16.09 8.86
CA GLU A 90 7.83 -16.54 8.43
C GLU A 90 8.84 -15.38 8.42
N LEU A 91 8.44 -14.23 7.89
CA LEU A 91 9.29 -13.04 7.78
C LEU A 91 9.41 -12.28 9.10
N TYR A 92 8.36 -12.29 9.92
CA TYR A 92 8.30 -11.65 11.23
C TYR A 92 7.50 -12.53 12.22
N PRO A 93 8.13 -13.50 12.88
CA PRO A 93 7.46 -14.48 13.74
C PRO A 93 6.65 -13.87 14.89
N GLU A 94 7.07 -12.71 15.41
CA GLU A 94 6.37 -12.00 16.49
C GLU A 94 4.95 -11.57 16.10
N SER A 95 4.67 -11.45 14.79
CA SER A 95 3.34 -11.13 14.27
C SER A 95 2.28 -12.18 14.61
N ALA A 96 2.67 -13.40 14.97
CA ALA A 96 1.75 -14.42 15.47
C ALA A 96 0.98 -14.00 16.73
N SER A 97 1.47 -13.00 17.46
CA SER A 97 0.82 -12.43 18.64
C SER A 97 -0.19 -11.32 18.31
N TYR A 98 -0.25 -10.84 17.07
CA TYR A 98 -1.11 -9.74 16.69
C TYR A 98 -2.59 -10.16 16.69
N LYS A 99 -3.44 -9.33 17.31
CA LYS A 99 -4.88 -9.51 17.23
C LYS A 99 -5.37 -9.15 15.82
N ALA A 100 -6.23 -9.99 15.26
CA ALA A 100 -6.84 -9.74 13.94
C ALA A 100 -8.12 -8.92 14.09
N TYR A 101 -8.07 -7.62 13.77
CA TYR A 101 -9.24 -6.75 13.78
C TYR A 101 -10.00 -6.80 12.45
N SER A 102 -11.33 -6.73 12.52
CA SER A 102 -12.18 -6.50 11.34
C SER A 102 -12.41 -5.00 11.12
N TYR A 103 -12.92 -4.60 9.95
CA TYR A 103 -13.40 -3.23 9.75
C TYR A 103 -14.57 -2.84 10.66
N SER A 104 -15.31 -3.83 11.20
CA SER A 104 -16.38 -3.63 12.14
C SER A 104 -15.94 -3.72 13.61
N VAL A 105 -14.63 -3.61 13.90
CA VAL A 105 -14.13 -3.54 15.28
C VAL A 105 -14.78 -2.36 16.01
N THR A 106 -15.17 -2.58 17.26
CA THR A 106 -15.85 -1.53 18.06
C THR A 106 -14.85 -0.76 18.91
N ALA A 107 -15.25 0.45 19.33
CA ALA A 107 -14.45 1.27 20.25
C ALA A 107 -14.26 0.56 21.60
N GLU A 108 -15.31 -0.13 22.09
CA GLU A 108 -15.24 -0.89 23.35
C GLU A 108 -14.22 -2.01 23.28
N GLU A 109 -14.11 -2.70 22.13
CA GLU A 109 -13.10 -3.74 21.92
C GLU A 109 -11.69 -3.16 21.99
N LEU A 110 -11.43 -2.04 21.32
CA LEU A 110 -10.12 -1.36 21.33
C LEU A 110 -9.75 -0.84 22.73
N VAL A 111 -10.72 -0.29 23.46
CA VAL A 111 -10.53 0.15 24.86
C VAL A 111 -10.19 -1.05 25.75
N ALA A 112 -10.93 -2.17 25.61
CA ALA A 112 -10.68 -3.38 26.39
C ALA A 112 -9.29 -3.99 26.12
N ASP A 113 -8.78 -3.86 24.89
CA ASP A 113 -7.42 -4.28 24.50
C ASP A 113 -6.35 -3.29 24.99
N GLY A 114 -6.74 -2.13 25.49
CA GLY A 114 -5.85 -1.07 25.98
C GLY A 114 -5.05 -0.42 24.86
N ILE A 115 -5.68 -0.16 23.73
CA ILE A 115 -5.05 0.46 22.56
C ILE A 115 -4.73 1.95 22.85
N ASP A 116 -3.49 2.35 22.59
CA ASP A 116 -2.99 3.71 22.78
C ASP A 116 -3.21 4.59 21.53
N LEU A 117 -3.24 3.96 20.36
CA LEU A 117 -3.34 4.61 19.06
C LEU A 117 -3.98 3.68 18.03
N VAL A 118 -4.86 4.22 17.20
CA VAL A 118 -5.33 3.55 15.98
C VAL A 118 -4.70 4.21 14.77
N ILE A 119 -4.07 3.42 13.91
CA ILE A 119 -3.69 3.82 12.55
C ILE A 119 -4.64 3.11 11.60
N ILE A 120 -5.40 3.86 10.81
CA ILE A 120 -6.52 3.33 10.03
C ILE A 120 -6.53 3.86 8.60
N GLN A 121 -6.90 3.00 7.66
CA GLN A 121 -7.05 3.36 6.26
C GLN A 121 -8.50 3.75 5.92
N ASP A 122 -9.48 2.98 6.39
CA ASP A 122 -10.89 3.27 6.25
C ASP A 122 -11.41 3.99 7.50
N THR A 123 -11.79 5.24 7.35
CA THR A 123 -12.11 6.15 8.45
C THR A 123 -13.59 6.14 8.85
N GLU A 124 -14.43 5.25 8.30
CA GLU A 124 -15.85 5.19 8.62
C GLU A 124 -16.12 5.13 10.14
N ASN A 125 -15.33 4.33 10.87
CA ASN A 125 -15.46 4.16 12.31
C ASN A 125 -14.58 5.11 13.17
N ALA A 126 -13.78 5.98 12.56
CA ALA A 126 -12.78 6.79 13.25
C ALA A 126 -13.37 7.69 14.34
N GLU A 127 -14.55 8.29 14.11
CA GLU A 127 -15.19 9.16 15.10
C GLU A 127 -15.64 8.39 16.36
N ALA A 128 -16.10 7.14 16.22
CA ALA A 128 -16.46 6.32 17.37
C ALA A 128 -15.23 6.05 18.26
N PHE A 129 -14.06 5.80 17.65
CA PHE A 129 -12.81 5.57 18.40
C PHE A 129 -12.33 6.85 19.09
N ARG A 130 -12.39 8.01 18.39
CA ARG A 130 -12.05 9.32 18.98
C ARG A 130 -12.97 9.67 20.16
N ASN A 131 -14.26 9.42 20.03
CA ASN A 131 -15.23 9.64 21.11
C ASN A 131 -14.99 8.73 22.34
N ALA A 132 -14.39 7.57 22.15
CA ALA A 132 -13.92 6.69 23.21
C ALA A 132 -12.57 7.11 23.82
N GLY A 133 -11.98 8.21 23.34
CA GLY A 133 -10.72 8.76 23.84
C GLY A 133 -9.46 8.14 23.23
N ILE A 134 -9.58 7.36 22.16
CA ILE A 134 -8.44 6.77 21.47
C ILE A 134 -8.03 7.69 20.31
N PRO A 135 -6.77 8.19 20.24
CA PRO A 135 -6.27 8.91 19.08
C PRO A 135 -6.36 8.04 17.82
N VAL A 136 -6.82 8.65 16.71
CA VAL A 136 -6.94 7.97 15.41
C VAL A 136 -6.20 8.77 14.37
N VAL A 137 -5.30 8.12 13.69
CA VAL A 137 -4.51 8.66 12.57
C VAL A 137 -4.93 7.98 11.28
N ALA A 138 -5.44 8.77 10.35
CA ALA A 138 -5.82 8.29 9.03
C ALA A 138 -4.58 8.18 8.13
N VAL A 139 -4.44 7.02 7.47
CA VAL A 139 -3.49 6.77 6.39
C VAL A 139 -4.28 6.22 5.21
N HIS A 140 -4.11 6.81 4.02
CA HIS A 140 -4.85 6.39 2.84
C HIS A 140 -3.98 5.62 1.88
N GLN A 141 -4.60 4.74 1.10
CA GLN A 141 -4.02 4.19 -0.12
C GLN A 141 -4.41 5.02 -1.36
N TYR A 142 -5.25 6.04 -1.20
CA TYR A 142 -5.86 6.77 -2.30
C TYR A 142 -5.73 8.27 -2.09
N SER A 143 -4.96 8.92 -2.96
CA SER A 143 -4.87 10.36 -3.00
C SER A 143 -5.97 10.94 -3.91
N PRO A 144 -6.71 11.96 -3.48
CA PRO A 144 -7.63 12.68 -4.35
C PRO A 144 -6.96 13.30 -5.58
N THR A 145 -5.66 13.61 -5.48
CA THR A 145 -4.86 14.16 -6.57
C THR A 145 -4.26 13.07 -7.47
N GLY A 146 -4.24 11.83 -7.00
CA GLY A 146 -3.51 10.74 -7.63
C GLY A 146 -2.00 11.00 -7.68
N ASP A 147 -1.47 11.74 -6.70
CA ASP A 147 -0.05 12.00 -6.56
C ASP A 147 0.60 10.84 -5.83
N PHE A 148 1.68 10.30 -6.40
CA PHE A 148 2.41 9.18 -5.82
C PHE A 148 3.03 9.56 -4.47
N ASP A 149 3.47 10.82 -4.31
CA ASP A 149 4.05 11.31 -3.07
C ASP A 149 3.03 11.29 -1.93
N ASP A 150 1.79 11.71 -2.17
CA ASP A 150 0.72 11.73 -1.16
C ASP A 150 0.36 10.32 -0.67
N GLU A 151 0.31 9.32 -1.57
CA GLU A 151 -0.10 7.98 -1.19
C GLU A 151 1.03 7.16 -0.54
N VAL A 152 2.23 7.26 -1.12
CA VAL A 152 3.35 6.38 -0.78
C VAL A 152 4.17 6.96 0.36
N TYR A 153 4.60 8.22 0.24
CA TYR A 153 5.56 8.77 1.21
C TYR A 153 4.90 9.27 2.48
N ASP A 154 3.64 9.74 2.42
CA ASP A 154 2.99 10.33 3.58
C ASP A 154 2.69 9.31 4.67
N THR A 155 2.36 8.06 4.34
CA THR A 155 2.24 7.01 5.35
C THR A 155 3.57 6.82 6.11
N ALA A 156 4.70 6.78 5.42
CA ALA A 156 6.02 6.65 6.05
C ALA A 156 6.40 7.90 6.86
N ASN A 157 6.10 9.10 6.35
CA ASN A 157 6.31 10.36 7.04
C ASN A 157 5.49 10.44 8.34
N ILE A 158 4.22 10.05 8.30
CA ILE A 158 3.34 10.01 9.48
C ILE A 158 3.86 9.02 10.52
N ILE A 159 4.21 7.80 10.10
CA ILE A 159 4.79 6.80 11.02
C ILE A 159 6.04 7.34 11.70
N SER A 160 6.96 7.95 10.96
CA SER A 160 8.20 8.50 11.51
C SER A 160 7.99 9.78 12.35
N ALA A 161 6.93 10.53 12.10
CA ALA A 161 6.55 11.66 12.96
C ALA A 161 6.01 11.19 14.32
N ILE A 162 5.26 10.08 14.34
CA ILE A 162 4.74 9.47 15.58
C ILE A 162 5.87 8.77 16.35
N PHE A 163 6.75 8.06 15.62
CA PHE A 163 7.84 7.25 16.15
C PHE A 163 9.18 7.74 15.62
N PRO A 164 9.80 8.76 16.25
CA PRO A 164 11.05 9.34 15.76
C PRO A 164 12.21 8.34 15.62
N GLU A 165 12.17 7.24 16.38
CA GLU A 165 13.14 6.14 16.27
C GLU A 165 13.10 5.40 14.91
N ALA A 166 12.02 5.54 14.16
CA ALA A 166 11.85 4.96 12.83
C ALA A 166 12.36 5.88 11.69
N LYS A 167 12.68 7.15 12.00
CA LYS A 167 12.92 8.17 10.97
C LYS A 167 14.01 7.79 9.95
N ASP A 168 15.13 7.29 10.41
CA ASP A 168 16.24 6.95 9.50
C ASP A 168 15.84 5.83 8.53
N LYS A 169 15.04 4.86 8.99
CA LYS A 169 14.55 3.77 8.14
C LYS A 169 13.46 4.23 7.17
N ALA A 170 12.57 5.11 7.62
CA ALA A 170 11.54 5.71 6.77
C ALA A 170 12.18 6.57 5.65
N ASP A 171 13.15 7.43 6.00
CA ASP A 171 13.88 8.25 5.04
C ASP A 171 14.65 7.38 4.02
N ALA A 172 15.28 6.30 4.49
CA ALA A 172 16.00 5.36 3.62
C ALA A 172 15.04 4.63 2.66
N TRP A 173 13.85 4.26 3.12
CA TRP A 173 12.82 3.64 2.29
C TRP A 173 12.26 4.62 1.25
N ILE A 174 11.93 5.86 1.65
CA ILE A 174 11.48 6.91 0.73
C ILE A 174 12.53 7.15 -0.37
N LYS A 175 13.81 7.19 0.03
CA LYS A 175 14.91 7.33 -0.94
C LYS A 175 14.98 6.14 -1.89
N ASP A 176 14.80 4.91 -1.41
CA ASP A 176 14.82 3.69 -2.23
C ASP A 176 13.72 3.70 -3.29
N VAL A 177 12.50 4.12 -2.91
CA VAL A 177 11.38 4.28 -3.85
C VAL A 177 11.72 5.35 -4.91
N LYS A 178 12.21 6.52 -4.50
CA LYS A 178 12.58 7.63 -5.41
C LYS A 178 13.70 7.24 -6.38
N ASP A 179 14.72 6.58 -5.88
CA ASP A 179 15.83 6.09 -6.71
C ASP A 179 15.33 5.05 -7.74
N THR A 180 14.43 4.15 -7.32
CA THR A 180 13.84 3.14 -8.20
C THR A 180 13.00 3.78 -9.31
N ILE A 181 12.17 4.76 -8.98
CA ILE A 181 11.39 5.53 -9.97
C ILE A 181 12.33 6.20 -10.98
N THR A 182 13.37 6.87 -10.48
CA THR A 182 14.35 7.58 -11.31
C THR A 182 15.08 6.62 -12.26
N ASP A 183 15.49 5.45 -11.76
CA ASP A 183 16.19 4.43 -12.57
C ASP A 183 15.27 3.89 -13.69
N ILE A 184 14.03 3.55 -13.37
CA ILE A 184 13.06 3.06 -14.35
C ILE A 184 12.77 4.13 -15.41
N GLN A 185 12.48 5.37 -15.00
CA GLN A 185 12.19 6.47 -15.93
C GLN A 185 13.38 6.81 -16.82
N THR A 186 14.60 6.74 -16.30
CA THR A 186 15.83 6.93 -17.07
C THR A 186 15.98 5.86 -18.14
N LYS A 187 15.70 4.60 -17.81
CA LYS A 187 15.74 3.46 -18.75
C LYS A 187 14.60 3.49 -19.77
N ALA A 188 13.41 3.95 -19.37
CA ALA A 188 12.25 4.09 -20.26
C ALA A 188 12.46 5.18 -21.32
N GLY A 189 13.22 6.23 -21.01
CA GLY A 189 13.41 7.39 -21.89
C GLY A 189 12.08 8.14 -22.09
N THR A 190 11.84 8.58 -23.37
CA THR A 190 10.64 9.34 -23.74
C THR A 190 9.57 8.51 -24.46
N THR A 191 9.73 7.20 -24.51
CA THR A 191 8.81 6.31 -25.23
C THR A 191 7.58 6.06 -24.35
N ASN A 192 6.40 6.35 -24.87
CA ASN A 192 5.15 5.95 -24.21
C ASN A 192 4.74 4.58 -24.71
N SER A 193 4.41 3.68 -23.80
CA SER A 193 3.92 2.36 -24.16
C SER A 193 2.41 2.39 -24.49
N GLU A 194 2.03 1.70 -25.56
CA GLU A 194 0.62 1.45 -25.89
C GLU A 194 0.06 0.22 -25.16
N LYS A 195 0.89 -0.47 -24.35
CA LYS A 195 0.49 -1.68 -23.63
C LYS A 195 -0.48 -1.31 -22.50
N ALA A 196 -1.74 -1.69 -22.66
CA ALA A 196 -2.76 -1.55 -21.62
C ALA A 196 -2.81 -2.83 -20.79
N VAL A 197 -2.70 -2.71 -19.47
CA VAL A 197 -2.68 -3.82 -18.51
C VAL A 197 -3.93 -3.76 -17.65
N TYR A 198 -4.68 -4.85 -17.60
CA TYR A 198 -5.81 -4.97 -16.68
C TYR A 198 -5.32 -5.48 -15.33
N TYR A 199 -5.59 -4.72 -14.28
CA TYR A 199 -5.32 -5.12 -12.90
C TYR A 199 -6.55 -5.78 -12.29
N VAL A 200 -6.40 -6.99 -11.74
CA VAL A 200 -7.45 -7.64 -10.95
C VAL A 200 -7.17 -7.40 -9.47
N ASN A 201 -8.10 -6.74 -8.80
CA ASN A 201 -7.94 -6.29 -7.41
C ASN A 201 -7.71 -7.42 -6.38
N GLY A 202 -7.84 -8.67 -6.74
CA GLY A 202 -7.40 -9.81 -5.91
C GLY A 202 -8.28 -10.17 -4.71
N GLU A 203 -9.39 -9.48 -4.47
CA GLU A 203 -10.33 -9.84 -3.41
C GLU A 203 -11.33 -10.92 -3.84
N LYS A 204 -11.54 -11.94 -2.97
CA LYS A 204 -12.48 -13.04 -3.23
C LYS A 204 -13.88 -12.55 -3.61
N SER A 205 -14.43 -11.59 -2.86
CA SER A 205 -15.80 -11.09 -3.04
C SER A 205 -16.01 -10.33 -4.35
N LYS A 206 -14.93 -9.79 -4.93
CA LYS A 206 -14.96 -8.98 -6.16
C LYS A 206 -14.71 -9.82 -7.41
N GLY A 207 -14.01 -10.94 -7.29
CA GLY A 207 -13.65 -11.81 -8.42
C GLY A 207 -12.80 -11.09 -9.47
N LEU A 208 -12.95 -11.51 -10.73
CA LEU A 208 -12.21 -10.96 -11.88
C LEU A 208 -12.68 -9.57 -12.32
N TYR A 209 -13.90 -9.19 -11.93
CA TYR A 209 -14.64 -8.08 -12.52
C TYR A 209 -14.28 -6.70 -11.96
N TYR A 210 -13.32 -6.64 -11.04
CA TYR A 210 -12.97 -5.39 -10.38
C TYR A 210 -11.51 -5.03 -10.59
N SER A 211 -11.31 -3.82 -11.06
CA SER A 211 -10.01 -3.19 -11.27
C SER A 211 -9.98 -1.81 -10.64
N ASP A 212 -8.82 -1.28 -10.44
CA ASP A 212 -8.66 0.11 -10.01
C ASP A 212 -8.88 1.08 -11.18
N GLY A 213 -9.11 2.34 -10.88
CA GLY A 213 -9.29 3.40 -11.88
C GLY A 213 -8.06 4.28 -12.06
N GLY A 214 -8.18 5.28 -12.93
CA GLY A 214 -7.08 6.15 -13.34
C GLY A 214 -6.48 7.03 -12.24
N ASN A 215 -7.19 7.20 -11.12
CA ASN A 215 -6.70 7.96 -9.96
C ASN A 215 -6.12 7.06 -8.87
N SER A 216 -5.92 5.76 -9.12
CA SER A 216 -5.38 4.82 -8.15
C SER A 216 -3.85 4.80 -8.13
N MET A 217 -3.30 4.26 -7.03
CA MET A 217 -1.86 3.98 -6.91
C MET A 217 -1.37 3.02 -8.01
N ILE A 218 -2.15 1.99 -8.36
CA ILE A 218 -1.79 1.03 -9.41
C ILE A 218 -1.61 1.74 -10.76
N SER A 219 -2.47 2.72 -11.07
CA SER A 219 -2.30 3.53 -12.27
C SER A 219 -0.95 4.26 -12.27
N ARG A 220 -0.51 4.79 -11.13
CA ARG A 220 0.78 5.48 -10.99
C ARG A 220 1.97 4.53 -11.10
N VAL A 221 1.87 3.34 -10.49
CA VAL A 221 2.90 2.29 -10.63
C VAL A 221 3.06 1.91 -12.10
N TYR A 222 1.94 1.78 -12.84
CA TYR A 222 1.96 1.45 -14.26
C TYR A 222 2.55 2.57 -15.11
N ASP A 223 2.19 3.83 -14.82
CA ASP A 223 2.79 5.00 -15.49
C ASP A 223 4.33 5.03 -15.32
N VAL A 224 4.82 4.78 -14.08
CA VAL A 224 6.28 4.68 -13.81
C VAL A 224 6.91 3.54 -14.61
N ALA A 225 6.23 2.39 -14.69
CA ALA A 225 6.70 1.23 -15.45
C ALA A 225 6.55 1.39 -16.98
N ASN A 226 6.07 2.54 -17.45
CA ASN A 226 5.81 2.84 -18.85
C ASN A 226 4.80 1.87 -19.50
N VAL A 227 3.72 1.58 -18.78
CA VAL A 227 2.52 0.89 -19.28
C VAL A 227 1.28 1.63 -18.81
N ARG A 228 0.10 1.29 -19.34
CA ARG A 228 -1.16 1.96 -18.99
C ARG A 228 -2.09 1.00 -18.23
N LEU A 229 -2.82 1.52 -17.26
CA LEU A 229 -3.95 0.78 -16.69
C LEU A 229 -5.09 0.72 -17.71
N ALA A 230 -5.61 -0.47 -18.03
CA ALA A 230 -6.67 -0.63 -19.03
C ALA A 230 -7.97 0.13 -18.65
N THR A 231 -8.15 0.37 -17.37
CA THR A 231 -9.29 1.09 -16.76
C THR A 231 -8.97 2.55 -16.41
N GLU A 232 -7.83 3.10 -16.85
CA GLU A 232 -7.39 4.47 -16.51
C GLU A 232 -8.39 5.57 -16.90
N LYS A 233 -9.25 5.32 -17.91
CA LYS A 233 -10.28 6.24 -18.34
C LYS A 233 -11.37 6.49 -17.30
N TYR A 234 -11.49 5.62 -16.30
CA TYR A 234 -12.43 5.79 -15.20
C TYR A 234 -11.74 6.57 -14.09
N GLU A 235 -12.22 7.80 -13.87
CA GLU A 235 -11.66 8.72 -12.87
C GLU A 235 -12.13 8.34 -11.44
N VAL A 236 -11.90 7.09 -11.05
CA VAL A 236 -12.17 6.59 -9.69
C VAL A 236 -10.85 6.28 -9.00
N LEU A 237 -10.83 6.47 -7.68
CA LEU A 237 -9.63 6.24 -6.87
C LEU A 237 -9.30 4.76 -6.76
N ASN A 238 -10.31 3.92 -6.57
CA ASN A 238 -10.12 2.49 -6.38
C ASN A 238 -10.95 1.69 -7.38
N VAL A 239 -11.92 0.93 -6.98
CA VAL A 239 -12.43 -0.19 -7.73
C VAL A 239 -13.51 0.20 -8.74
N HIS A 240 -13.27 -0.09 -10.01
CA HIS A 240 -14.27 -0.04 -11.08
C HIS A 240 -14.72 -1.46 -11.46
N LYS A 241 -16.04 -1.67 -11.53
CA LYS A 241 -16.60 -2.95 -11.97
C LYS A 241 -16.71 -3.00 -13.49
N VAL A 242 -16.06 -3.99 -14.10
CA VAL A 242 -16.05 -4.24 -15.54
C VAL A 242 -17.03 -5.37 -15.89
N SER A 243 -17.80 -5.23 -16.97
CA SER A 243 -18.63 -6.32 -17.51
C SER A 243 -17.85 -7.19 -18.49
N ASP A 244 -18.42 -8.34 -18.87
CA ASP A 244 -17.82 -9.23 -19.87
C ASP A 244 -17.70 -8.52 -21.24
N GLU A 245 -18.72 -7.77 -21.64
CA GLU A 245 -18.72 -7.01 -22.89
C GLU A 245 -17.66 -5.90 -22.88
N GLU A 246 -17.52 -5.24 -21.75
CA GLU A 246 -16.48 -4.22 -21.57
C GLU A 246 -15.09 -4.85 -21.61
N MET A 247 -14.88 -5.99 -20.98
CA MET A 247 -13.61 -6.68 -21.00
C MET A 247 -13.20 -7.12 -22.40
N VAL A 248 -14.15 -7.65 -23.18
CA VAL A 248 -13.92 -7.97 -24.60
C VAL A 248 -13.54 -6.73 -25.40
N SER A 249 -14.19 -5.59 -25.13
CA SER A 249 -13.89 -4.32 -25.79
C SER A 249 -12.54 -3.74 -25.37
N LEU A 250 -12.16 -3.89 -24.11
CA LEU A 250 -10.85 -3.45 -23.60
C LEU A 250 -9.72 -4.29 -24.21
N ASN A 251 -9.93 -5.58 -24.33
CA ASN A 251 -8.96 -6.59 -24.81
C ASN A 251 -7.52 -6.24 -24.40
N PRO A 252 -7.22 -6.24 -23.09
CA PRO A 252 -5.97 -5.72 -22.57
C PRO A 252 -4.77 -6.49 -23.12
N TYR A 253 -3.63 -5.82 -23.28
CA TYR A 253 -2.37 -6.46 -23.67
C TYR A 253 -1.95 -7.54 -22.67
N ALA A 254 -2.13 -7.29 -21.37
CA ALA A 254 -1.80 -8.22 -20.30
C ALA A 254 -2.78 -8.09 -19.13
N MET A 255 -2.76 -9.08 -18.25
CA MET A 255 -3.46 -9.08 -16.97
C MET A 255 -2.46 -9.26 -15.84
N MET A 256 -2.65 -8.52 -14.74
CA MET A 256 -1.92 -8.73 -13.47
C MET A 256 -2.93 -9.02 -12.37
N ILE A 257 -2.75 -10.12 -11.66
CA ILE A 257 -3.66 -10.59 -10.62
C ILE A 257 -2.92 -10.65 -9.29
N GLY A 258 -3.36 -9.86 -8.32
CA GLY A 258 -2.76 -9.74 -6.99
C GLY A 258 -3.54 -10.44 -5.89
N GLY A 259 -3.11 -10.20 -4.65
CA GLY A 259 -3.75 -10.64 -3.43
C GLY A 259 -3.62 -12.15 -3.11
N ALA A 260 -4.07 -12.50 -1.91
CA ALA A 260 -4.00 -13.87 -1.40
C ALA A 260 -4.86 -14.87 -2.21
N TYR A 261 -5.89 -14.39 -2.91
CA TYR A 261 -6.81 -15.20 -3.72
C TYR A 261 -6.39 -15.35 -5.19
N GLN A 262 -5.26 -14.83 -5.61
CA GLN A 262 -4.85 -14.77 -7.02
C GLN A 262 -4.89 -16.13 -7.75
N ASN A 263 -4.49 -17.21 -7.09
CA ASN A 263 -4.52 -18.53 -7.70
C ASN A 263 -5.95 -19.02 -7.97
N ASN A 264 -6.90 -18.71 -7.08
CA ASN A 264 -8.32 -19.03 -7.26
C ASN A 264 -8.95 -18.19 -8.38
N LEU A 265 -8.51 -16.92 -8.49
CA LEU A 265 -8.96 -16.02 -9.56
C LEU A 265 -8.43 -16.45 -10.93
N ILE A 266 -7.20 -16.97 -11.01
CA ILE A 266 -6.64 -17.54 -12.24
C ILE A 266 -7.43 -18.80 -12.66
N ASP A 267 -7.83 -19.66 -11.71
CA ASP A 267 -8.69 -20.79 -12.01
C ASP A 267 -10.04 -20.31 -12.57
N SER A 268 -10.63 -19.28 -11.97
CA SER A 268 -11.88 -18.67 -12.45
C SER A 268 -11.72 -18.05 -13.84
N LEU A 269 -10.58 -17.41 -14.13
CA LEU A 269 -10.26 -16.86 -15.44
C LEU A 269 -10.22 -17.96 -16.50
N ASN A 270 -9.51 -19.06 -16.22
CA ASN A 270 -9.38 -20.19 -17.14
C ASN A 270 -10.70 -20.92 -17.37
N ALA A 271 -11.60 -20.93 -16.38
CA ALA A 271 -12.93 -21.53 -16.47
C ALA A 271 -13.96 -20.61 -17.15
N SER A 272 -13.70 -19.31 -17.28
CA SER A 272 -14.62 -18.34 -17.88
C SER A 272 -14.72 -18.54 -19.39
N PRO A 273 -15.94 -18.65 -19.96
CA PRO A 273 -16.10 -18.77 -21.42
C PRO A 273 -15.75 -17.49 -22.17
N VAL A 274 -15.71 -16.34 -21.50
CA VAL A 274 -15.36 -15.04 -22.07
C VAL A 274 -13.89 -14.72 -21.84
N TRP A 275 -13.46 -14.71 -20.58
CA TRP A 275 -12.12 -14.24 -20.21
C TRP A 275 -11.00 -15.16 -20.69
N SER A 276 -11.27 -16.49 -20.77
CA SER A 276 -10.31 -17.45 -21.34
C SER A 276 -10.01 -17.18 -22.84
N THR A 277 -10.87 -16.44 -23.54
CA THR A 277 -10.72 -16.13 -24.98
C THR A 277 -9.97 -14.85 -25.26
N LEU A 278 -9.64 -14.06 -24.25
CA LEU A 278 -8.88 -12.82 -24.41
C LEU A 278 -7.46 -13.09 -24.94
N ASP A 279 -6.91 -12.20 -25.72
CA ASP A 279 -5.59 -12.36 -26.33
C ASP A 279 -4.48 -12.46 -25.28
N CYS A 280 -4.59 -11.69 -24.18
CA CYS A 280 -3.63 -11.79 -23.08
C CYS A 280 -3.58 -13.20 -22.46
N ASN A 281 -4.71 -13.90 -22.38
CA ASN A 281 -4.75 -15.26 -21.85
C ASN A 281 -4.19 -16.28 -22.87
N LYS A 282 -4.60 -16.20 -24.14
CA LYS A 282 -4.10 -17.06 -25.21
C LYS A 282 -2.58 -16.96 -25.41
N GLU A 283 -2.03 -15.77 -25.18
CA GLU A 283 -0.62 -15.49 -25.38
C GLU A 283 0.20 -15.58 -24.08
N ASN A 284 -0.39 -16.15 -23.01
CA ASN A 284 0.24 -16.34 -21.69
C ASN A 284 0.76 -15.04 -21.05
N ARG A 285 0.04 -13.92 -21.24
CA ARG A 285 0.34 -12.65 -20.60
C ARG A 285 -0.58 -12.37 -19.41
N VAL A 286 -0.82 -13.38 -18.60
CA VAL A 286 -1.50 -13.29 -17.31
C VAL A 286 -0.47 -13.53 -16.22
N TYR A 287 -0.19 -12.49 -15.45
CA TYR A 287 0.88 -12.49 -14.47
C TYR A 287 0.32 -12.47 -13.05
N ARG A 288 0.95 -13.21 -12.17
CA ARG A 288 0.72 -13.12 -10.73
C ARG A 288 1.50 -11.95 -10.18
N ILE A 289 0.91 -11.21 -9.25
CA ILE A 289 1.67 -10.25 -8.45
C ILE A 289 2.28 -11.00 -7.27
N PRO A 290 3.59 -10.94 -7.04
CA PRO A 290 4.23 -11.62 -5.91
C PRO A 290 3.61 -11.26 -4.56
N VAL A 291 3.52 -12.23 -3.67
CA VAL A 291 3.07 -12.04 -2.28
C VAL A 291 4.26 -12.25 -1.36
N CYS A 292 4.72 -11.16 -0.75
CA CYS A 292 5.82 -11.14 0.22
C CYS A 292 5.29 -10.92 1.64
N MET A 293 5.66 -9.85 2.34
CA MET A 293 5.03 -9.47 3.62
C MET A 293 3.56 -9.08 3.41
N THR A 294 3.28 -8.41 2.28
CA THR A 294 1.92 -8.22 1.74
C THR A 294 1.91 -8.63 0.27
N GLY A 295 0.78 -8.48 -0.43
CA GLY A 295 0.80 -8.39 -1.89
C GLY A 295 1.56 -7.11 -2.27
N ILE A 296 2.59 -7.23 -3.12
CA ILE A 296 3.48 -6.10 -3.39
C ILE A 296 2.79 -4.93 -4.10
N GLU A 297 1.56 -5.10 -4.55
CA GLU A 297 0.68 -4.06 -5.10
C GLU A 297 0.20 -3.03 -4.05
N ASN A 298 0.33 -3.33 -2.76
CA ASN A 298 0.06 -2.38 -1.70
C ASN A 298 1.26 -1.45 -1.46
N VAL A 299 1.02 -0.26 -0.91
CA VAL A 299 2.11 0.55 -0.34
C VAL A 299 2.75 -0.23 0.80
N SER A 300 4.02 -0.55 0.67
CA SER A 300 4.72 -1.46 1.58
C SER A 300 6.24 -1.29 1.46
N ALA A 301 6.99 -1.99 2.27
CA ALA A 301 8.44 -2.08 2.13
C ALA A 301 8.85 -2.63 0.75
N GLU A 302 7.95 -3.35 0.11
CA GLU A 302 8.13 -3.92 -1.22
C GLU A 302 7.70 -2.99 -2.37
N THR A 303 7.31 -1.74 -2.11
CA THR A 303 6.96 -0.78 -3.18
C THR A 303 8.08 -0.64 -4.25
N PRO A 304 9.38 -0.55 -3.91
CA PRO A 304 10.45 -0.57 -4.92
C PRO A 304 10.45 -1.86 -5.76
N LEU A 305 10.09 -2.99 -5.14
CA LEU A 305 10.01 -4.28 -5.82
C LEU A 305 8.83 -4.33 -6.81
N MET A 306 7.66 -3.79 -6.44
CA MET A 306 6.50 -3.70 -7.34
C MET A 306 6.81 -2.88 -8.59
N LEU A 307 7.48 -1.74 -8.43
CA LEU A 307 7.90 -0.88 -9.53
C LEU A 307 8.83 -1.64 -10.50
N LYS A 308 9.87 -2.29 -9.98
CA LYS A 308 10.80 -3.09 -10.78
C LYS A 308 10.13 -4.30 -11.43
N TYR A 309 9.25 -4.98 -10.69
CA TYR A 309 8.50 -6.14 -11.19
C TYR A 309 7.63 -5.74 -12.38
N THR A 310 6.80 -4.73 -12.22
CA THR A 310 5.93 -4.25 -13.29
C THR A 310 6.76 -3.80 -14.51
N ALA A 311 7.83 -3.05 -14.29
CA ALA A 311 8.71 -2.62 -15.36
C ALA A 311 9.36 -3.80 -16.11
N SER A 312 9.81 -4.84 -15.40
CA SER A 312 10.48 -6.01 -15.98
C SER A 312 9.56 -6.91 -16.81
N LEU A 313 8.26 -6.93 -16.51
CA LEU A 313 7.29 -7.73 -17.28
C LEU A 313 7.08 -7.20 -18.71
N PHE A 314 7.26 -5.92 -18.91
CA PHE A 314 6.88 -5.26 -20.16
C PHE A 314 8.07 -4.68 -20.91
N ASN A 315 9.22 -4.53 -20.24
CA ASN A 315 10.41 -3.89 -20.79
C ASN A 315 11.67 -4.60 -20.28
N ASP A 316 12.68 -4.71 -21.13
CA ASP A 316 13.97 -5.26 -20.75
C ASP A 316 14.85 -4.17 -20.13
N TYR A 317 14.63 -3.89 -18.86
CA TYR A 317 15.42 -2.94 -18.09
C TYR A 317 16.54 -3.58 -17.27
N GLY A 318 16.75 -4.90 -17.43
CA GLY A 318 17.86 -5.62 -16.80
C GLY A 318 17.67 -5.89 -15.31
N PHE A 319 16.42 -5.87 -14.78
CA PHE A 319 16.14 -6.30 -13.42
C PHE A 319 16.07 -7.83 -13.33
N ASP A 320 16.92 -8.42 -12.51
CA ASP A 320 16.77 -9.82 -12.10
C ASP A 320 15.87 -9.89 -10.86
N MET A 321 14.59 -10.19 -11.07
CA MET A 321 13.58 -10.17 -10.02
C MET A 321 13.86 -11.15 -8.87
N LYS A 322 14.57 -12.24 -9.13
CA LYS A 322 14.98 -13.17 -8.07
C LYS A 322 15.98 -12.51 -7.11
N THR A 323 16.97 -11.84 -7.66
CA THR A 323 17.96 -11.07 -6.90
C THR A 323 17.30 -9.89 -6.19
N GLU A 324 16.40 -9.16 -6.88
CA GLU A 324 15.70 -8.01 -6.31
C GLU A 324 14.82 -8.40 -5.12
N MET A 325 14.05 -9.50 -5.22
CA MET A 325 13.22 -10.00 -4.12
C MET A 325 14.06 -10.40 -2.90
N LYS A 326 15.16 -11.13 -3.10
CA LYS A 326 16.08 -11.50 -2.02
C LYS A 326 16.67 -10.28 -1.33
N ALA A 327 17.13 -9.30 -2.11
CA ALA A 327 17.71 -8.08 -1.59
C ALA A 327 16.69 -7.23 -0.80
N ASN A 328 15.47 -7.08 -1.31
CA ASN A 328 14.40 -6.33 -0.64
C ASN A 328 14.01 -6.98 0.70
N ILE A 329 13.68 -8.26 0.70
CA ILE A 329 13.28 -8.98 1.91
C ILE A 329 14.42 -9.01 2.95
N LYS A 330 15.66 -9.20 2.52
CA LYS A 330 16.82 -9.12 3.42
C LYS A 330 16.96 -7.73 4.03
N LYS A 331 16.78 -6.68 3.23
CA LYS A 331 16.93 -5.28 3.65
C LYS A 331 15.90 -4.88 4.71
N TYR A 332 14.63 -5.21 4.50
CA TYR A 332 13.54 -4.70 5.32
C TYR A 332 13.10 -5.64 6.44
N PHE A 333 13.24 -6.95 6.25
CA PHE A 333 12.79 -7.97 7.23
C PHE A 333 13.92 -8.83 7.78
N ASN A 334 15.17 -8.59 7.32
CA ASN A 334 16.36 -9.36 7.74
C ASN A 334 16.22 -10.87 7.54
N TYR A 335 15.47 -11.31 6.53
CA TYR A 335 15.22 -12.70 6.22
C TYR A 335 15.98 -13.12 4.95
N ASP A 336 16.62 -14.29 4.97
CA ASP A 336 17.36 -14.81 3.82
C ASP A 336 16.48 -15.78 3.02
N LEU A 337 15.91 -15.31 1.91
CA LEU A 337 15.07 -16.15 1.04
C LEU A 337 15.91 -17.19 0.30
N SER A 338 15.45 -18.45 0.33
CA SER A 338 15.90 -19.48 -0.61
C SER A 338 15.36 -19.22 -2.03
N ASP A 339 15.86 -19.95 -3.02
CA ASP A 339 15.32 -19.90 -4.38
C ASP A 339 13.86 -20.38 -4.43
N THR A 340 13.55 -21.43 -3.67
CA THR A 340 12.19 -21.95 -3.56
C THR A 340 11.23 -20.95 -2.90
N ASP A 341 11.69 -20.19 -1.89
CA ASP A 341 10.87 -19.15 -1.28
C ASP A 341 10.50 -18.08 -2.31
N VAL A 342 11.47 -17.63 -3.11
CA VAL A 342 11.21 -16.66 -4.19
C VAL A 342 10.21 -17.20 -5.22
N GLU A 343 10.35 -18.44 -5.64
CA GLU A 343 9.44 -19.09 -6.59
C GLU A 343 8.02 -19.21 -6.02
N ASN A 344 7.90 -19.55 -4.75
CA ASN A 344 6.61 -19.63 -4.05
C ASN A 344 5.95 -18.25 -3.91
N MET A 345 6.69 -17.23 -3.46
CA MET A 345 6.20 -15.85 -3.38
C MET A 345 5.73 -15.33 -4.74
N ALA A 346 6.53 -15.53 -5.78
CA ALA A 346 6.20 -15.12 -7.14
C ALA A 346 4.97 -15.86 -7.71
N SER A 347 4.69 -17.06 -7.18
CA SER A 347 3.54 -17.88 -7.57
C SER A 347 2.31 -17.68 -6.68
N GLY A 348 2.37 -16.80 -5.68
CA GLY A 348 1.30 -16.58 -4.70
C GLY A 348 1.03 -17.82 -3.83
N LEU A 349 2.10 -18.53 -3.46
CA LEU A 349 2.06 -19.72 -2.61
C LEU A 349 2.73 -19.45 -1.27
N ASP A 350 2.37 -20.22 -0.24
CA ASP A 350 3.04 -20.19 1.06
C ASP A 350 4.41 -20.89 0.99
N LYS A 351 5.17 -20.84 2.08
CA LYS A 351 6.50 -21.44 2.18
C LYS A 351 6.55 -22.94 1.83
N ASN A 352 5.44 -23.64 2.01
CA ASN A 352 5.33 -25.08 1.73
C ASN A 352 4.80 -25.38 0.32
N GLY A 353 4.60 -24.35 -0.51
CA GLY A 353 4.07 -24.47 -1.86
C GLY A 353 2.54 -24.64 -1.91
N ASN A 354 1.82 -24.36 -0.82
CA ASN A 354 0.37 -24.38 -0.80
C ASN A 354 -0.22 -23.01 -1.15
N ARG A 355 -1.47 -22.98 -1.60
CA ARG A 355 -2.20 -21.72 -1.79
C ARG A 355 -2.30 -20.95 -0.47
N MET A 356 -2.27 -19.61 -0.54
CA MET A 356 -2.46 -18.76 0.63
C MET A 356 -3.83 -18.98 1.25
N VAL A 357 -4.84 -19.17 0.41
CA VAL A 357 -6.23 -19.42 0.82
C VAL A 357 -6.76 -20.64 0.05
N ASP A 358 -7.46 -21.50 0.74
CA ASP A 358 -8.05 -22.68 0.11
C ASP A 358 -9.13 -22.29 -0.92
N ALA A 359 -9.25 -23.10 -1.97
CA ALA A 359 -10.37 -23.01 -2.89
C ALA A 359 -11.62 -23.53 -2.14
N GLU A 360 -12.58 -22.66 -1.84
CA GLU A 360 -13.91 -23.04 -1.38
C GLU A 360 -14.85 -23.19 -2.55
#